data_ebb7b48f5fdc81ecfd6fbc1525f50e7c
#
_entry.id   ebb7b48f5fdc81ecfd6fbc1525f50e7c
#
_cell.length_a   1.000
_cell.length_b   1.000
_cell.length_c   1.000
_cell.angle_alpha   90.00
_cell.angle_beta   90.00
_cell.angle_gamma   90.00
#
_symmetry.space_group_name_H-M   'P 1'
#
loop_
_entity.id
_entity.type
_entity.pdbx_description
1 polymer ?
#
loop_
_entity_poly.entity_id
_entity_poly.type
_entity_poly.pdbx_seq_one_letter_code
_entity_poly.pdbx_strand_id
1 'polypeptide(L)'
;MILAVGRMGSAAEIKKEVSGMISFLLCLAILIGGYFVYGKIVDNTFGPDDRETPAVRINDGVDYVVMPQWKLFLVQLLNIAGLGPIFGALQGALWGPVVFLWITFGTIFAGGVHDYFSGMMSERNDGGSIAEITGKYLGPVMQNVMRVFSVVLLIMVGTVFAVGPAGLIVTLCKNNGMSGVLTTTLFWLVIILVYYFIATFISIDAVIGKIYPIFGICLIIMAVGVIFGIFTNPAYTIPEIWEHFGSMHPSGT
;
A
#
# COMPACT_ATOMS: atom_id res chain seq x y z
N MET A 1 9.68 -29.44 21.08
CA MET A 1 9.52 -28.50 19.95
C MET A 1 10.86 -27.84 19.63
N ILE A 2 11.88 -28.62 19.39
CA ILE A 2 13.21 -28.20 18.92
C ILE A 2 13.75 -29.43 18.16
N LEU A 3 13.51 -29.51 16.85
CA LEU A 3 14.16 -30.44 15.91
C LEU A 3 13.57 -30.21 14.48
N ALA A 4 13.80 -29.02 13.93
CA ALA A 4 13.57 -28.75 12.51
C ALA A 4 14.61 -27.76 11.96
N VAL A 5 15.83 -27.82 12.48
CA VAL A 5 16.99 -27.16 11.88
C VAL A 5 17.87 -28.27 11.35
N GLY A 6 17.74 -28.62 10.08
CA GLY A 6 18.62 -29.61 9.48
C GLY A 6 18.11 -30.33 8.25
N ARG A 7 17.54 -29.62 7.26
CA ARG A 7 17.63 -30.05 5.87
C ARG A 7 17.99 -28.82 5.02
N MET A 8 19.29 -28.60 4.92
CA MET A 8 19.79 -27.90 3.73
C MET A 8 19.42 -28.80 2.56
N GLY A 9 18.43 -28.37 1.76
CA GLY A 9 18.02 -29.07 0.55
C GLY A 9 19.22 -29.30 -0.35
N SER A 10 19.22 -30.39 -1.08
CA SER A 10 20.31 -30.68 -2.02
C SER A 10 20.42 -29.50 -3.01
N ALA A 11 21.62 -29.28 -3.58
CA ALA A 11 21.84 -28.23 -4.58
C ALA A 11 20.83 -28.34 -5.75
N ALA A 12 20.29 -29.52 -6.01
CA ALA A 12 19.26 -29.77 -7.02
C ALA A 12 17.86 -29.27 -6.56
N GLU A 13 17.53 -29.38 -5.27
CA GLU A 13 16.27 -28.85 -4.72
C GLU A 13 16.29 -27.31 -4.67
N ILE A 14 17.42 -26.73 -4.23
CA ILE A 14 17.64 -25.27 -4.25
C ILE A 14 17.56 -24.74 -5.70
N LYS A 15 18.14 -25.46 -6.66
CA LYS A 15 18.09 -25.10 -8.08
C LYS A 15 16.68 -25.19 -8.66
N LYS A 16 15.86 -26.15 -8.21
CA LYS A 16 14.46 -26.28 -8.60
C LYS A 16 13.57 -25.21 -7.98
N GLU A 17 13.82 -24.85 -6.70
CA GLU A 17 13.12 -23.75 -6.02
C GLU A 17 13.42 -22.39 -6.63
N VAL A 18 14.69 -22.10 -6.92
CA VAL A 18 15.11 -20.85 -7.60
C VAL A 18 14.61 -20.79 -9.02
N SER A 19 14.52 -21.95 -9.72
CA SER A 19 13.95 -22.02 -11.07
C SER A 19 12.46 -21.68 -11.11
N GLY A 20 11.70 -21.91 -10.04
CA GLY A 20 10.27 -21.55 -9.95
C GLY A 20 9.98 -20.12 -9.47
N MET A 21 10.99 -19.24 -9.37
CA MET A 21 10.81 -17.87 -8.88
C MET A 21 11.50 -16.80 -9.75
N ILE A 22 11.93 -17.18 -10.95
CA ILE A 22 12.69 -16.26 -11.83
C ILE A 22 11.85 -15.06 -12.22
N SER A 23 10.58 -15.25 -12.57
CA SER A 23 9.65 -14.16 -12.92
C SER A 23 9.51 -13.15 -11.78
N PHE A 24 9.33 -13.62 -10.56
CA PHE A 24 9.22 -12.76 -9.38
C PHE A 24 10.49 -11.95 -9.15
N LEU A 25 11.66 -12.62 -9.14
CA LEU A 25 12.94 -11.96 -8.91
C LEU A 25 13.28 -10.97 -10.03
N LEU A 26 12.96 -11.31 -11.29
CA LEU A 26 13.14 -10.42 -12.43
C LEU A 26 12.25 -9.18 -12.31
N CYS A 27 10.97 -9.34 -11.99
CA CYS A 27 10.04 -8.23 -11.78
C CYS A 27 10.49 -7.33 -10.62
N LEU A 28 10.98 -7.91 -9.53
CA LEU A 28 11.54 -7.16 -8.40
C LEU A 28 12.79 -6.37 -8.82
N ALA A 29 13.70 -6.97 -9.59
CA ALA A 29 14.88 -6.29 -10.12
C ALA A 29 14.50 -5.15 -11.06
N ILE A 30 13.48 -5.33 -11.92
CA ILE A 30 12.95 -4.29 -12.80
C ILE A 30 12.32 -3.15 -12.01
N LEU A 31 11.57 -3.44 -10.92
CA LEU A 31 11.02 -2.41 -10.02
C LEU A 31 12.12 -1.56 -9.41
N ILE A 32 13.17 -2.19 -8.86
CA ILE A 32 14.31 -1.50 -8.28
C ILE A 32 15.06 -0.69 -9.35
N GLY A 33 15.33 -1.28 -10.51
CA GLY A 33 15.96 -0.60 -11.64
C GLY A 33 15.11 0.56 -12.17
N GLY A 34 13.79 0.37 -12.25
CA GLY A 34 12.83 1.41 -12.63
C GLY A 34 12.86 2.61 -11.71
N TYR A 35 12.98 2.39 -10.40
CA TYR A 35 13.13 3.47 -9.44
C TYR A 35 14.37 4.35 -9.75
N PHE A 36 15.52 3.73 -9.98
CA PHE A 36 16.76 4.50 -10.23
C PHE A 36 16.81 5.14 -11.63
N VAL A 37 16.32 4.46 -12.65
CA VAL A 37 16.40 4.93 -14.03
C VAL A 37 15.22 5.83 -14.38
N TYR A 38 14.02 5.29 -14.27
CA TYR A 38 12.81 6.01 -14.66
C TYR A 38 12.44 7.10 -13.64
N GLY A 39 12.63 6.85 -12.36
CA GLY A 39 12.47 7.86 -11.31
C GLY A 39 13.33 9.09 -11.56
N LYS A 40 14.59 8.92 -11.97
CA LYS A 40 15.47 10.05 -12.34
C LYS A 40 14.98 10.80 -13.58
N ILE A 41 14.41 10.10 -14.57
CA ILE A 41 13.81 10.75 -15.75
C ILE A 41 12.62 11.60 -15.34
N VAL A 42 11.74 11.07 -14.49
CA VAL A 42 10.57 11.79 -13.95
C VAL A 42 11.01 13.01 -13.16
N ASP A 43 11.98 12.85 -12.25
CA ASP A 43 12.55 13.92 -11.44
C ASP A 43 13.12 15.05 -12.30
N ASN A 44 13.91 14.72 -13.29
CA ASN A 44 14.47 15.71 -14.25
C ASN A 44 13.38 16.39 -15.10
N THR A 45 12.28 15.69 -15.40
CA THR A 45 11.18 16.22 -16.22
C THR A 45 10.32 17.21 -15.43
N PHE A 46 10.01 16.91 -14.18
CA PHE A 46 9.18 17.75 -13.33
C PHE A 46 9.98 18.82 -12.58
N GLY A 47 11.30 18.70 -12.55
CA GLY A 47 12.24 19.73 -12.09
C GLY A 47 11.99 20.17 -10.66
N PRO A 48 12.36 19.37 -9.66
CA PRO A 48 12.35 19.84 -8.28
C PRO A 48 13.29 21.05 -8.14
N ASP A 49 12.93 21.95 -7.27
CA ASP A 49 13.72 23.15 -6.97
C ASP A 49 14.02 23.26 -5.47
N ASP A 50 14.90 24.16 -5.08
CA ASP A 50 15.36 24.35 -3.70
C ASP A 50 14.41 25.21 -2.85
N ARG A 51 13.15 25.40 -3.26
CA ARG A 51 12.18 26.15 -2.45
C ARG A 51 11.88 25.42 -1.14
N GLU A 52 11.69 26.19 -0.09
CA GLU A 52 11.21 25.63 1.17
C GLU A 52 9.81 25.01 1.01
N THR A 53 9.65 23.79 1.52
CA THR A 53 8.34 23.12 1.51
C THR A 53 7.35 23.88 2.41
N PRO A 54 6.05 23.79 2.13
CA PRO A 54 5.03 24.44 2.97
C PRO A 54 5.12 24.07 4.45
N ALA A 55 5.50 22.82 4.75
CA ALA A 55 5.70 22.36 6.13
C ALA A 55 6.81 23.12 6.87
N VAL A 56 7.88 23.53 6.18
CA VAL A 56 8.98 24.30 6.76
C VAL A 56 8.61 25.78 6.83
N ARG A 57 8.02 26.32 5.76
CA ARG A 57 7.71 27.74 5.63
C ARG A 57 6.58 28.19 6.55
N ILE A 58 5.50 27.41 6.67
CA ILE A 58 4.31 27.76 7.44
C ILE A 58 4.46 27.29 8.89
N ASN A 59 4.80 26.03 9.09
CA ASN A 59 5.12 25.37 10.37
C ASN A 59 4.20 25.80 11.53
N ASP A 60 2.89 25.63 11.34
CA ASP A 60 1.88 26.01 12.33
C ASP A 60 1.72 24.98 13.47
N GLY A 61 2.35 23.82 13.35
CA GLY A 61 2.30 22.73 14.35
C GLY A 61 1.00 21.97 14.38
N VAL A 62 0.08 22.21 13.45
CA VAL A 62 -1.22 21.54 13.33
C VAL A 62 -1.35 20.83 11.99
N ASP A 63 -1.38 21.59 10.89
CA ASP A 63 -1.51 21.08 9.53
C ASP A 63 -0.14 21.00 8.83
N TYR A 64 0.80 21.86 9.22
CA TYR A 64 2.13 21.96 8.65
C TYR A 64 3.18 21.62 9.70
N VAL A 65 3.61 20.38 9.72
CA VAL A 65 4.55 19.84 10.72
C VAL A 65 5.80 19.31 10.05
N VAL A 66 6.94 19.78 10.52
CA VAL A 66 8.23 19.27 10.05
C VAL A 66 8.54 17.92 10.68
N MET A 67 8.70 16.91 9.85
CA MET A 67 9.04 15.55 10.30
C MET A 67 10.42 15.13 9.78
N PRO A 68 11.18 14.32 10.55
CA PRO A 68 12.41 13.73 10.05
C PRO A 68 12.10 12.71 8.93
N GLN A 69 13.00 12.64 7.96
CA GLN A 69 12.83 11.88 6.71
C GLN A 69 12.39 10.42 6.91
N TRP A 70 12.95 9.72 7.90
CA TRP A 70 12.59 8.35 8.18
C TRP A 70 11.14 8.17 8.66
N LYS A 71 10.60 9.14 9.43
CA LYS A 71 9.19 9.12 9.83
C LYS A 71 8.30 9.39 8.63
N LEU A 72 8.64 10.37 7.81
CA LEU A 72 7.92 10.69 6.59
C LEU A 72 7.85 9.48 5.66
N PHE A 73 8.98 8.77 5.48
CA PHE A 73 9.01 7.52 4.72
C PHE A 73 8.03 6.47 5.26
N LEU A 74 8.01 6.23 6.59
CA LEU A 74 7.10 5.25 7.18
C LEU A 74 5.63 5.67 7.06
N VAL A 75 5.33 6.94 7.18
CA VAL A 75 3.97 7.48 6.97
C VAL A 75 3.52 7.25 5.53
N GLN A 76 4.36 7.58 4.56
CA GLN A 76 4.06 7.35 3.15
C GLN A 76 3.93 5.87 2.82
N LEU A 77 4.80 5.02 3.36
CA LEU A 77 4.71 3.57 3.20
C LEU A 77 3.35 3.03 3.68
N LEU A 78 2.87 3.47 4.84
CA LEU A 78 1.57 3.07 5.37
C LEU A 78 0.40 3.60 4.54
N ASN A 79 0.50 4.81 4.04
CA ASN A 79 -0.53 5.40 3.18
C ASN A 79 -0.67 4.64 1.86
N ILE A 80 0.45 4.22 1.27
CA ILE A 80 0.49 3.44 0.02
C ILE A 80 0.10 1.98 0.29
N ALA A 81 0.67 1.35 1.30
CA ALA A 81 0.42 -0.05 1.65
C ALA A 81 -0.91 -0.26 2.41
N GLY A 82 -1.96 0.42 1.96
CA GLY A 82 -3.30 0.27 2.50
C GLY A 82 -4.02 -1.00 2.03
N LEU A 83 -5.29 -1.13 2.41
CA LEU A 83 -6.12 -2.29 2.05
C LEU A 83 -6.24 -2.48 0.52
N GLY A 84 -6.38 -1.40 -0.24
CA GLY A 84 -6.50 -1.44 -1.70
C GLY A 84 -5.31 -2.14 -2.37
N PRO A 85 -4.08 -1.66 -2.22
CA PRO A 85 -2.89 -2.29 -2.80
C PRO A 85 -2.66 -3.73 -2.35
N ILE A 86 -2.90 -4.05 -1.07
CA ILE A 86 -2.73 -5.42 -0.56
C ILE A 86 -3.78 -6.36 -1.15
N PHE A 87 -5.07 -6.02 -1.04
CA PHE A 87 -6.14 -6.87 -1.58
C PHE A 87 -6.18 -6.88 -3.10
N GLY A 88 -5.80 -5.77 -3.75
CA GLY A 88 -5.66 -5.71 -5.21
C GLY A 88 -4.61 -6.68 -5.73
N ALA A 89 -3.45 -6.76 -5.07
CA ALA A 89 -2.41 -7.73 -5.41
C ALA A 89 -2.88 -9.18 -5.16
N LEU A 90 -3.57 -9.44 -4.04
CA LEU A 90 -4.14 -10.76 -3.75
C LEU A 90 -5.21 -11.17 -4.75
N GLN A 91 -6.09 -10.26 -5.16
CA GLN A 91 -7.05 -10.52 -6.23
C GLN A 91 -6.36 -10.76 -7.56
N GLY A 92 -5.36 -9.95 -7.90
CA GLY A 92 -4.55 -10.16 -9.10
C GLY A 92 -3.91 -11.54 -9.14
N ALA A 93 -3.45 -12.07 -8.01
CA ALA A 93 -2.88 -13.41 -7.93
C ALA A 93 -3.86 -14.53 -8.34
N LEU A 94 -5.19 -14.33 -8.24
CA LEU A 94 -6.20 -15.28 -8.74
C LEU A 94 -6.14 -15.44 -10.27
N TRP A 95 -5.64 -14.42 -10.98
CA TRP A 95 -5.51 -14.44 -12.45
C TRP A 95 -4.20 -15.08 -12.90
N GLY A 96 -3.31 -15.37 -11.96
CA GLY A 96 -2.03 -16.01 -12.21
C GLY A 96 -0.84 -15.05 -12.26
N PRO A 97 0.36 -15.55 -12.63
CA PRO A 97 1.61 -14.79 -12.54
C PRO A 97 1.70 -13.61 -13.51
N VAL A 98 0.80 -13.49 -14.48
CA VAL A 98 0.68 -12.32 -15.37
C VAL A 98 0.51 -11.01 -14.59
N VAL A 99 -0.07 -11.08 -13.38
CA VAL A 99 -0.20 -9.92 -12.49
C VAL A 99 1.14 -9.26 -12.17
N PHE A 100 2.24 -9.99 -12.16
CA PHE A 100 3.58 -9.44 -11.94
C PHE A 100 3.96 -8.39 -12.99
N LEU A 101 3.56 -8.58 -14.25
CA LEU A 101 3.80 -7.57 -15.31
C LEU A 101 3.02 -6.30 -15.02
N TRP A 102 1.74 -6.45 -14.66
CA TRP A 102 0.90 -5.29 -14.33
C TRP A 102 1.42 -4.54 -13.11
N ILE A 103 1.76 -5.26 -12.03
CA ILE A 103 2.32 -4.63 -10.83
C ILE A 103 3.64 -3.93 -11.17
N THR A 104 4.54 -4.58 -11.89
CA THR A 104 5.86 -4.04 -12.21
C THR A 104 5.76 -2.79 -13.08
N PHE A 105 5.16 -2.91 -14.24
CA PHE A 105 5.10 -1.80 -15.19
C PHE A 105 4.08 -0.75 -14.80
N GLY A 106 2.94 -1.14 -14.22
CA GLY A 106 1.94 -0.22 -13.70
C GLY A 106 2.47 0.64 -12.56
N THR A 107 3.27 0.06 -11.67
CA THR A 107 3.90 0.83 -10.57
C THR A 107 4.94 1.80 -11.12
N ILE A 108 5.80 1.38 -12.06
CA ILE A 108 6.86 2.25 -12.60
C ILE A 108 6.25 3.39 -13.42
N PHE A 109 5.39 3.08 -14.40
CA PHE A 109 4.96 4.05 -15.41
C PHE A 109 3.70 4.84 -15.03
N ALA A 110 2.88 4.32 -14.13
CA ALA A 110 1.65 4.98 -13.70
C ALA A 110 1.69 5.36 -12.22
N GLY A 111 1.80 4.41 -11.31
CA GLY A 111 1.68 4.66 -9.86
C GLY A 111 2.73 5.64 -9.35
N GLY A 112 4.01 5.37 -9.60
CA GLY A 112 5.10 6.21 -9.13
C GLY A 112 5.06 7.62 -9.72
N VAL A 113 4.71 7.76 -11.00
CA VAL A 113 4.55 9.08 -11.66
C VAL A 113 3.38 9.84 -11.08
N HIS A 114 2.23 9.17 -10.89
CA HIS A 114 1.04 9.77 -10.29
C HIS A 114 1.34 10.32 -8.90
N ASP A 115 1.96 9.51 -8.04
CA ASP A 115 2.23 9.90 -6.66
C ASP A 115 3.26 11.03 -6.58
N TYR A 116 4.33 10.94 -7.36
CA TYR A 116 5.35 11.99 -7.46
C TYR A 116 4.74 13.31 -7.94
N PHE A 117 3.97 13.28 -9.03
CA PHE A 117 3.35 14.47 -9.60
C PHE A 117 2.31 15.08 -8.66
N SER A 118 1.49 14.26 -8.01
CA SER A 118 0.49 14.73 -7.04
C SER A 118 1.14 15.42 -5.85
N GLY A 119 2.24 14.86 -5.33
CA GLY A 119 3.03 15.46 -4.26
C GLY A 119 3.64 16.81 -4.68
N MET A 120 4.31 16.85 -5.82
CA MET A 120 4.90 18.07 -6.37
C MET A 120 3.88 19.17 -6.62
N MET A 121 2.71 18.80 -7.15
CA MET A 121 1.60 19.76 -7.37
C MET A 121 1.10 20.34 -6.04
N SER A 122 0.94 19.50 -5.01
CA SER A 122 0.52 19.94 -3.69
C SER A 122 1.55 20.87 -3.05
N GLU A 123 2.83 20.50 -3.05
CA GLU A 123 3.91 21.33 -2.51
C GLU A 123 4.02 22.69 -3.19
N ARG A 124 3.90 22.73 -4.53
CA ARG A 124 3.92 23.96 -5.31
C ARG A 124 2.68 24.85 -5.12
N ASN A 125 1.63 24.32 -4.51
CA ASN A 125 0.39 25.03 -4.22
C ASN A 125 0.08 25.05 -2.71
N ASP A 126 1.11 25.24 -1.90
CA ASP A 126 1.02 25.45 -0.44
C ASP A 126 0.32 24.31 0.32
N GLY A 127 0.51 23.07 -0.12
CA GLY A 127 -0.16 21.92 0.48
C GLY A 127 -1.64 21.78 0.07
N GLY A 128 -2.07 22.47 -0.96
CA GLY A 128 -3.45 22.49 -1.42
C GLY A 128 -3.98 21.11 -1.79
N SER A 129 -5.26 20.89 -1.54
CA SER A 129 -5.98 19.67 -1.93
C SER A 129 -6.15 19.60 -3.45
N ILE A 130 -6.38 18.38 -3.97
CA ILE A 130 -6.62 18.18 -5.41
C ILE A 130 -7.80 19.03 -5.93
N ALA A 131 -8.83 19.25 -5.13
CA ALA A 131 -9.98 20.07 -5.51
C ALA A 131 -9.60 21.57 -5.59
N GLU A 132 -8.76 22.07 -4.68
CA GLU A 132 -8.28 23.46 -4.71
C GLU A 132 -7.36 23.69 -5.90
N ILE A 133 -6.43 22.77 -6.14
CA ILE A 133 -5.54 22.81 -7.30
C ILE A 133 -6.33 22.78 -8.60
N THR A 134 -7.34 21.90 -8.68
CA THR A 134 -8.24 21.85 -9.84
C THR A 134 -8.97 23.18 -10.03
N GLY A 135 -9.45 23.79 -8.96
CA GLY A 135 -10.07 25.12 -9.00
C GLY A 135 -9.16 26.21 -9.54
N LYS A 136 -7.89 26.19 -9.11
CA LYS A 136 -6.88 27.15 -9.53
C LYS A 136 -6.57 27.08 -11.02
N TYR A 137 -6.47 25.87 -11.59
CA TYR A 137 -6.01 25.67 -12.97
C TYR A 137 -7.14 25.44 -13.97
N LEU A 138 -8.27 24.84 -13.56
CA LEU A 138 -9.38 24.45 -14.43
C LEU A 138 -10.69 25.22 -14.13
N GLY A 139 -10.66 26.06 -13.10
CA GLY A 139 -11.78 26.94 -12.76
C GLY A 139 -12.83 26.32 -11.82
N PRO A 140 -13.83 27.13 -11.39
CA PRO A 140 -14.73 26.80 -10.28
C PRO A 140 -15.69 25.66 -10.59
N VAL A 141 -16.04 25.44 -11.83
CA VAL A 141 -16.94 24.33 -12.22
C VAL A 141 -16.23 22.99 -11.95
N MET A 142 -14.99 22.85 -12.43
CA MET A 142 -14.19 21.64 -12.21
C MET A 142 -13.82 21.46 -10.74
N GLN A 143 -13.62 22.54 -9.99
CA GLN A 143 -13.43 22.48 -8.54
C GLN A 143 -14.62 21.81 -7.85
N ASN A 144 -15.84 22.20 -8.19
CA ASN A 144 -17.04 21.62 -7.58
C ASN A 144 -17.22 20.14 -7.97
N VAL A 145 -16.95 19.78 -9.22
CA VAL A 145 -16.94 18.39 -9.67
C VAL A 145 -15.94 17.56 -8.85
N MET A 146 -14.70 18.06 -8.68
CA MET A 146 -13.68 17.40 -7.89
C MET A 146 -14.02 17.31 -6.40
N ARG A 147 -14.67 18.32 -5.83
CA ARG A 147 -15.16 18.27 -4.45
C ARG A 147 -16.17 17.14 -4.24
N VAL A 148 -17.17 17.06 -5.11
CA VAL A 148 -18.18 15.99 -5.05
C VAL A 148 -17.52 14.63 -5.23
N PHE A 149 -16.66 14.47 -6.22
CA PHE A 149 -15.91 13.24 -6.46
C PHE A 149 -15.06 12.84 -5.25
N SER A 150 -14.33 13.78 -4.67
CA SER A 150 -13.48 13.53 -3.48
C SER A 150 -14.31 13.10 -2.27
N VAL A 151 -15.48 13.71 -2.03
CA VAL A 151 -16.36 13.31 -0.94
C VAL A 151 -16.85 11.88 -1.13
N VAL A 152 -17.34 11.55 -2.32
CA VAL A 152 -17.80 10.19 -2.65
C VAL A 152 -16.65 9.18 -2.48
N LEU A 153 -15.48 9.50 -3.02
CA LEU A 153 -14.29 8.65 -2.90
C LEU A 153 -13.90 8.42 -1.44
N LEU A 154 -13.85 9.46 -0.62
CA LEU A 154 -13.49 9.35 0.79
C LEU A 154 -14.50 8.52 1.59
N ILE A 155 -15.80 8.64 1.30
CA ILE A 155 -16.83 7.78 1.91
C ILE A 155 -16.61 6.31 1.53
N MET A 156 -16.35 6.03 0.25
CA MET A 156 -16.09 4.67 -0.22
C MET A 156 -14.82 4.08 0.42
N VAL A 157 -13.74 4.84 0.46
CA VAL A 157 -12.48 4.44 1.09
C VAL A 157 -12.69 4.19 2.59
N GLY A 158 -13.35 5.11 3.30
CA GLY A 158 -13.69 4.93 4.72
C GLY A 158 -14.52 3.67 4.97
N THR A 159 -15.45 3.36 4.07
CA THR A 159 -16.25 2.12 4.15
C THR A 159 -15.37 0.87 4.01
N VAL A 160 -14.46 0.83 3.05
CA VAL A 160 -13.54 -0.30 2.86
C VAL A 160 -12.65 -0.48 4.08
N PHE A 161 -12.11 0.59 4.63
CA PHE A 161 -11.29 0.57 5.85
C PHE A 161 -12.09 0.23 7.12
N ALA A 162 -13.41 0.33 7.11
CA ALA A 162 -14.25 -0.15 8.21
C ALA A 162 -14.62 -1.64 8.03
N VAL A 163 -15.09 -2.02 6.84
CA VAL A 163 -15.59 -3.38 6.55
C VAL A 163 -14.45 -4.40 6.50
N GLY A 164 -13.31 -4.03 5.91
CA GLY A 164 -12.15 -4.92 5.77
C GLY A 164 -11.65 -5.46 7.12
N PRO A 165 -11.21 -4.61 8.04
CA PRO A 165 -10.77 -5.04 9.37
C PRO A 165 -11.87 -5.78 10.16
N ALA A 166 -13.12 -5.33 10.08
CA ALA A 166 -14.23 -6.03 10.74
C ALA A 166 -14.36 -7.47 10.25
N GLY A 167 -14.28 -7.69 8.94
CA GLY A 167 -14.33 -9.02 8.34
C GLY A 167 -13.15 -9.91 8.74
N LEU A 168 -11.93 -9.34 8.78
CA LEU A 168 -10.74 -10.07 9.22
C LEU A 168 -10.83 -10.50 10.67
N ILE A 169 -11.29 -9.63 11.57
CA ILE A 169 -11.46 -9.96 12.99
C ILE A 169 -12.51 -11.05 13.17
N VAL A 170 -13.63 -10.97 12.45
CA VAL A 170 -14.67 -12.02 12.46
C VAL A 170 -14.10 -13.37 12.01
N THR A 171 -13.28 -13.38 10.95
CA THR A 171 -12.63 -14.59 10.47
C THR A 171 -11.68 -15.17 11.52
N LEU A 172 -10.87 -14.32 12.15
CA LEU A 172 -9.98 -14.74 13.24
C LEU A 172 -10.78 -15.32 14.43
N CYS A 173 -11.88 -14.68 14.86
CA CYS A 173 -12.73 -15.18 15.93
C CYS A 173 -13.30 -16.56 15.58
N LYS A 174 -13.82 -16.74 14.38
CA LYS A 174 -14.37 -18.03 13.92
C LYS A 174 -13.29 -19.12 13.89
N ASN A 175 -12.12 -18.82 13.37
CA ASN A 175 -11.01 -19.79 13.29
C ASN A 175 -10.51 -20.21 14.68
N ASN A 176 -10.67 -19.38 15.70
CA ASN A 176 -10.36 -19.70 17.09
C ASN A 176 -11.52 -20.30 17.87
N GLY A 177 -12.59 -20.75 17.19
CA GLY A 177 -13.73 -21.42 17.83
C GLY A 177 -14.66 -20.49 18.63
N MET A 178 -14.53 -19.19 18.49
CA MET A 178 -15.42 -18.23 19.13
C MET A 178 -16.81 -18.23 18.47
N SER A 179 -17.85 -17.92 19.24
CA SER A 179 -19.23 -17.85 18.77
C SER A 179 -19.96 -16.63 19.34
N GLY A 180 -21.17 -16.37 18.86
CA GLY A 180 -22.01 -15.27 19.35
C GLY A 180 -21.66 -13.92 18.73
N VAL A 181 -21.75 -12.86 19.51
CA VAL A 181 -21.62 -11.46 19.04
C VAL A 181 -20.25 -11.17 18.41
N LEU A 182 -19.18 -11.79 18.92
CA LEU A 182 -17.81 -11.61 18.41
C LEU A 182 -17.60 -12.13 16.97
N THR A 183 -18.49 -12.98 16.48
CA THR A 183 -18.46 -13.49 15.11
C THR A 183 -19.38 -12.72 14.15
N THR A 184 -19.93 -11.60 14.62
CA THR A 184 -20.84 -10.75 13.85
C THR A 184 -20.11 -9.52 13.34
N THR A 185 -20.12 -9.31 12.03
CA THR A 185 -19.44 -8.16 11.38
C THR A 185 -19.99 -6.83 11.90
N LEU A 186 -21.30 -6.74 12.15
CA LEU A 186 -21.94 -5.52 12.63
C LEU A 186 -21.37 -5.06 13.99
N PHE A 187 -21.06 -5.98 14.89
CA PHE A 187 -20.46 -5.66 16.18
C PHE A 187 -19.12 -4.93 16.02
N TRP A 188 -18.24 -5.45 15.19
CA TRP A 188 -16.93 -4.84 14.92
C TRP A 188 -17.04 -3.55 14.13
N LEU A 189 -18.00 -3.46 13.20
CA LEU A 189 -18.27 -2.20 12.48
C LEU A 189 -18.68 -1.07 13.44
N VAL A 190 -19.54 -1.35 14.41
CA VAL A 190 -19.93 -0.34 15.42
C VAL A 190 -18.70 0.12 16.22
N ILE A 191 -17.85 -0.79 16.65
CA ILE A 191 -16.61 -0.45 17.38
C ILE A 191 -15.69 0.42 16.51
N ILE A 192 -15.50 0.07 15.23
CA ILE A 192 -14.66 0.84 14.31
C ILE A 192 -15.25 2.23 14.04
N LEU A 193 -16.57 2.34 13.88
CA LEU A 193 -17.23 3.64 13.70
C LEU A 193 -17.11 4.53 14.93
N VAL A 194 -17.25 3.95 16.13
CA VAL A 194 -17.00 4.68 17.39
C VAL A 194 -15.53 5.14 17.46
N TYR A 195 -14.60 4.28 17.07
CA TYR A 195 -13.20 4.66 16.97
C TYR A 195 -12.99 5.81 15.98
N TYR A 196 -13.60 5.78 14.78
CA TYR A 196 -13.52 6.88 13.81
C TYR A 196 -14.06 8.18 14.39
N PHE A 197 -15.20 8.12 15.09
CA PHE A 197 -15.76 9.29 15.74
C PHE A 197 -14.81 9.88 16.79
N ILE A 198 -14.24 9.05 17.66
CA ILE A 198 -13.26 9.49 18.66
C ILE A 198 -12.00 10.05 17.99
N ALA A 199 -11.50 9.39 16.95
CA ALA A 199 -10.31 9.81 16.24
C ALA A 199 -10.44 11.20 15.60
N THR A 200 -11.65 11.65 15.29
CA THR A 200 -11.90 13.00 14.75
C THR A 200 -11.53 14.11 15.74
N PHE A 201 -11.51 13.82 17.03
CA PHE A 201 -11.16 14.78 18.07
C PHE A 201 -9.69 14.73 18.52
N ILE A 202 -8.93 13.76 18.00
CA ILE A 202 -7.52 13.58 18.36
C ILE A 202 -6.68 14.35 17.35
N SER A 203 -5.70 15.13 17.81
CA SER A 203 -4.79 15.84 16.92
C SER A 203 -3.98 14.85 16.06
N ILE A 204 -3.88 15.13 14.78
CA ILE A 204 -3.16 14.33 13.79
C ILE A 204 -1.72 14.06 14.23
N ASP A 205 -1.04 15.04 14.81
CA ASP A 205 0.34 14.94 15.29
C ASP A 205 0.56 13.86 16.36
N ALA A 206 -0.37 13.72 17.29
CA ALA A 206 -0.23 12.73 18.35
C ALA A 206 -0.31 11.29 17.81
N VAL A 207 -1.11 11.07 16.77
CA VAL A 207 -1.31 9.76 16.15
C VAL A 207 -0.23 9.50 15.08
N ILE A 208 -0.10 10.40 14.10
CA ILE A 208 0.84 10.22 12.98
C ILE A 208 2.29 10.27 13.47
N GLY A 209 2.63 11.22 14.33
CA GLY A 209 4.01 11.40 14.79
C GLY A 209 4.53 10.25 15.67
N LYS A 210 3.68 9.57 16.43
CA LYS A 210 4.09 8.55 17.41
C LYS A 210 3.64 7.14 17.08
N ILE A 211 2.42 6.95 16.62
CA ILE A 211 1.80 5.63 16.44
C ILE A 211 2.09 5.08 15.04
N TYR A 212 1.99 5.90 14.00
CA TYR A 212 2.22 5.47 12.62
C TYR A 212 3.59 4.83 12.36
N PRO A 213 4.71 5.36 12.88
CA PRO A 213 6.01 4.72 12.70
C PRO A 213 6.07 3.29 13.24
N ILE A 214 5.37 3.01 14.35
CA ILE A 214 5.30 1.67 14.93
C ILE A 214 4.57 0.72 13.99
N PHE A 215 3.42 1.13 13.45
CA PHE A 215 2.69 0.33 12.45
C PHE A 215 3.49 0.12 11.17
N GLY A 216 4.24 1.13 10.72
CA GLY A 216 5.13 1.01 9.55
C GLY A 216 6.20 -0.04 9.76
N ILE A 217 6.83 -0.07 10.93
CA ILE A 217 7.81 -1.10 11.30
C ILE A 217 7.15 -2.47 11.37
N CYS A 218 5.99 -2.60 11.99
CA CYS A 218 5.23 -3.85 12.05
C CYS A 218 4.89 -4.37 10.64
N LEU A 219 4.50 -3.48 9.72
CA LEU A 219 4.23 -3.83 8.32
C LEU A 219 5.48 -4.38 7.62
N ILE A 220 6.63 -3.74 7.81
CA ILE A 220 7.90 -4.22 7.24
C ILE A 220 8.25 -5.59 7.81
N ILE A 221 8.14 -5.78 9.12
CA ILE A 221 8.42 -7.08 9.78
C ILE A 221 7.48 -8.15 9.21
N MET A 222 6.20 -7.84 9.06
CA MET A 222 5.23 -8.75 8.47
C MET A 222 5.58 -9.11 7.02
N ALA A 223 5.93 -8.13 6.19
CA ALA A 223 6.33 -8.35 4.81
C ALA A 223 7.57 -9.24 4.71
N VAL A 224 8.61 -8.96 5.52
CA VAL A 224 9.82 -9.80 5.59
C VAL A 224 9.48 -11.21 6.07
N GLY A 225 8.63 -11.35 7.08
CA GLY A 225 8.18 -12.64 7.60
C GLY A 225 7.42 -13.47 6.56
N VAL A 226 6.55 -12.86 5.78
CA VAL A 226 5.83 -13.52 4.68
C VAL A 226 6.79 -13.95 3.58
N ILE A 227 7.69 -13.07 3.16
CA ILE A 227 8.72 -13.39 2.16
C ILE A 227 9.55 -14.57 2.66
N PHE A 228 10.08 -14.49 3.88
CA PHE A 228 10.85 -15.59 4.48
C PHE A 228 10.06 -16.91 4.53
N GLY A 229 8.76 -16.85 4.91
CA GLY A 229 7.89 -18.01 4.94
C GLY A 229 7.69 -18.67 3.57
N ILE A 230 7.54 -17.87 2.52
CA ILE A 230 7.41 -18.36 1.14
C ILE A 230 8.70 -19.04 0.69
N PHE A 231 9.86 -18.44 0.96
CA PHE A 231 11.15 -18.96 0.52
C PHE A 231 11.63 -20.20 1.32
N THR A 232 11.15 -20.37 2.55
CA THR A 232 11.59 -21.50 3.40
C THR A 232 10.63 -22.69 3.40
N ASN A 233 9.43 -22.54 2.88
CA ASN A 233 8.44 -23.61 2.86
C ASN A 233 8.26 -24.18 1.44
N PRO A 234 8.73 -25.42 1.19
CA PRO A 234 8.65 -26.03 -0.15
C PRO A 234 7.22 -26.33 -0.62
N ALA A 235 6.21 -26.14 0.23
CA ALA A 235 4.80 -26.28 -0.16
C ALA A 235 4.31 -25.07 -0.99
N TYR A 236 5.02 -23.94 -0.94
CA TYR A 236 4.66 -22.74 -1.68
C TYR A 236 5.54 -22.62 -2.94
N THR A 237 4.91 -22.62 -4.09
CA THR A 237 5.56 -22.40 -5.38
C THR A 237 4.97 -21.14 -6.03
N ILE A 238 5.82 -20.28 -6.54
CA ILE A 238 5.39 -19.12 -7.34
C ILE A 238 5.44 -19.55 -8.80
N PRO A 239 4.29 -19.58 -9.50
CA PRO A 239 4.29 -19.99 -10.91
C PRO A 239 5.01 -18.97 -11.79
N GLU A 240 5.64 -19.45 -12.85
CA GLU A 240 6.34 -18.63 -13.83
C GLU A 240 5.37 -18.02 -14.86
N ILE A 241 5.66 -16.78 -15.30
CA ILE A 241 4.79 -16.05 -16.26
C ILE A 241 4.70 -16.82 -17.59
N TRP A 242 5.80 -17.38 -18.06
CA TRP A 242 5.85 -18.10 -19.35
C TRP A 242 5.19 -19.47 -19.33
N GLU A 243 4.97 -20.07 -18.14
CA GLU A 243 4.26 -21.33 -18.00
C GLU A 243 2.74 -21.13 -17.94
N HIS A 244 2.33 -19.97 -17.38
CA HIS A 244 0.92 -19.66 -17.12
C HIS A 244 0.59 -18.22 -17.54
N PHE A 245 0.71 -17.93 -18.83
CA PHE A 245 0.39 -16.58 -19.34
C PHE A 245 -1.12 -16.30 -19.43
N GLY A 246 -1.95 -17.32 -19.44
CA GLY A 246 -3.40 -17.19 -19.45
C GLY A 246 -3.99 -16.95 -18.06
N SER A 247 -5.29 -16.65 -18.02
CA SER A 247 -6.03 -16.52 -16.76
C SER A 247 -6.11 -17.86 -16.03
N MET A 248 -5.74 -17.84 -14.74
CA MET A 248 -5.89 -18.98 -13.82
C MET A 248 -7.14 -18.83 -12.95
N HIS A 249 -7.97 -17.81 -13.19
CA HIS A 249 -9.15 -17.57 -12.39
C HIS A 249 -10.15 -18.71 -12.48
N PRO A 250 -10.74 -19.19 -11.36
CA PRO A 250 -11.65 -20.34 -11.34
C PRO A 250 -12.89 -20.19 -12.21
N SER A 251 -13.32 -18.94 -12.52
CA SER A 251 -14.46 -18.69 -13.41
C SER A 251 -14.15 -18.86 -14.90
N GLY A 252 -12.89 -19.04 -15.29
CA GLY A 252 -12.48 -19.22 -16.68
C GLY A 252 -12.64 -17.99 -17.58
N THR A 253 -12.85 -16.79 -16.99
CA THR A 253 -13.05 -15.52 -17.71
C THR A 253 -11.77 -14.70 -17.71
#